data_99171c63c534fdc4b230bd6802c6844e
#
_entry.id   99171c63c534fdc4b230bd6802c6844e
#
_cell.length_a   1.000
_cell.length_b   1.000
_cell.length_c   1.000
_cell.angle_alpha   90.00
_cell.angle_beta   90.00
_cell.angle_gamma   90.00
#
_symmetry.space_group_name_H-M   'P 1'
#
loop_
_entity.id
_entity.type
_entity.pdbx_description
1 polymer ?
#
loop_
_entity_poly.entity_id
_entity_poly.type
_entity_poly.pdbx_seq_one_letter_code
_entity_poly.pdbx_strand_id
1 'polypeptide(L)'
;CALVGSEMCIRDRYTDGNYATIPDRKARAISGLSMGGHGALWSAIRHKDVFGAAGSMSGGVDIRPFPQNWEMNKQLGEFAANKASWDAHTVVNQLDKIVNGDLALIIDCGEADFFLEVNKDLHNRLLARKIDHDFITRPGGHTGTYWNNSIDYHVLFFDKFFKK
;
A
#
# COMPACT_ATOMS: atom_id res chain seq x y z
N CYS A 1 -6.26 -7.96 11.68
CA CYS A 1 -6.15 -7.40 10.31
C CYS A 1 -7.47 -6.85 9.76
N ALA A 2 -8.63 -7.32 10.24
CA ALA A 2 -9.94 -6.78 9.85
C ALA A 2 -10.21 -5.35 10.33
N LEU A 3 -9.39 -4.84 11.23
CA LEU A 3 -9.55 -3.55 11.88
C LEU A 3 -8.81 -2.39 11.20
N VAL A 4 -7.92 -2.66 10.24
CA VAL A 4 -7.02 -1.64 9.67
C VAL A 4 -7.80 -0.50 8.97
N GLY A 5 -8.85 -0.80 8.23
CA GLY A 5 -9.63 0.21 7.53
C GLY A 5 -10.48 1.09 8.45
N SER A 6 -11.19 0.51 9.41
CA SER A 6 -12.04 1.25 10.36
C SER A 6 -11.23 2.02 11.39
N GLU A 7 -10.16 1.44 11.92
CA GLU A 7 -9.27 2.11 12.87
C GLU A 7 -8.53 3.31 12.24
N MET A 8 -8.16 3.22 10.97
CA MET A 8 -7.51 4.33 10.28
C MET A 8 -8.45 5.51 10.08
N CYS A 9 -9.69 5.28 9.65
CA CYS A 9 -10.68 6.36 9.53
C CYS A 9 -11.02 7.00 10.89
N ILE A 10 -11.10 6.20 11.96
CA ILE A 10 -11.31 6.69 13.33
C ILE A 10 -10.10 7.50 13.78
N ARG A 11 -8.89 7.01 13.56
CA ARG A 11 -7.64 7.67 13.94
C ARG A 11 -7.46 9.00 13.22
N ASP A 12 -7.72 9.06 11.91
CA ASP A 12 -7.60 10.28 11.13
C ASP A 12 -8.60 11.33 11.60
N ARG A 13 -9.86 10.99 11.83
CA ARG A 13 -10.87 11.89 12.38
C ARG A 13 -10.52 12.38 13.78
N TYR A 14 -9.98 11.48 14.63
CA TYR A 14 -9.51 11.86 15.96
C TYR A 14 -8.33 12.83 15.87
N THR A 15 -7.38 12.56 14.99
CA THR A 15 -6.21 13.40 14.79
C THR A 15 -6.60 14.79 14.27
N ASP A 16 -7.46 14.85 13.25
CA ASP A 16 -7.94 16.12 12.70
C ASP A 16 -8.75 16.94 13.71
N GLY A 17 -9.46 16.28 14.63
CA GLY A 17 -10.25 16.94 15.67
C GLY A 17 -9.46 17.42 16.89
N ASN A 18 -8.25 16.89 17.12
CA ASN A 18 -7.49 17.13 18.35
C ASN A 18 -6.12 17.77 18.12
N TYR A 19 -5.63 17.83 16.88
CA TYR A 19 -4.33 18.38 16.53
C TYR A 19 -4.45 19.36 15.36
N ALA A 20 -3.49 20.28 15.24
CA ALA A 20 -3.41 21.24 14.13
C ALA A 20 -2.97 20.54 12.83
N THR A 21 -3.86 19.80 12.21
CA THR A 21 -3.67 19.14 10.93
C THR A 21 -4.44 19.85 9.82
N ILE A 22 -4.13 19.52 8.57
CA ILE A 22 -4.89 19.95 7.40
C ILE A 22 -5.81 18.79 7.01
N PRO A 23 -7.14 18.86 7.28
CA PRO A 23 -8.07 17.77 7.03
C PRO A 23 -8.48 17.66 5.55
N ASP A 24 -7.48 17.64 4.67
CA ASP A 24 -7.66 17.52 3.21
C ASP A 24 -6.84 16.34 2.71
N ARG A 25 -7.42 15.56 1.80
CA ARG A 25 -6.72 14.45 1.13
C ARG A 25 -5.43 14.89 0.42
N LYS A 26 -5.38 16.12 -0.06
CA LYS A 26 -4.19 16.70 -0.71
C LYS A 26 -3.03 16.94 0.25
N ALA A 27 -3.31 16.99 1.54
CA ALA A 27 -2.32 17.11 2.61
C ALA A 27 -2.13 15.79 3.39
N ARG A 28 -2.70 14.67 2.90
CA ARG A 28 -2.66 13.40 3.60
C ARG A 28 -2.09 12.29 2.72
N ALA A 29 -1.02 11.68 3.20
CA ALA A 29 -0.39 10.51 2.60
C ALA A 29 -0.30 9.37 3.61
N ILE A 30 -0.21 8.15 3.12
CA ILE A 30 0.00 6.95 3.92
C ILE A 30 1.11 6.11 3.32
N SER A 31 2.01 5.60 4.15
CA SER A 31 3.07 4.69 3.72
C SER A 31 3.34 3.63 4.78
N GLY A 32 3.96 2.54 4.35
CA GLY A 32 4.39 1.48 5.25
C GLY A 32 5.31 0.48 4.58
N LEU A 33 5.88 -0.40 5.41
CA LEU A 33 6.75 -1.49 4.96
C LEU A 33 6.07 -2.84 5.15
N SER A 34 6.35 -3.82 4.29
CA SER A 34 5.84 -5.19 4.39
C SER A 34 4.30 -5.21 4.49
N MET A 35 3.74 -5.74 5.57
CA MET A 35 2.28 -5.69 5.83
C MET A 35 1.76 -4.25 5.96
N GLY A 36 2.59 -3.31 6.44
CA GLY A 36 2.26 -1.88 6.44
C GLY A 36 2.16 -1.29 5.03
N GLY A 37 3.01 -1.74 4.09
CA GLY A 37 2.94 -1.37 2.68
C GLY A 37 1.69 -1.91 1.99
N HIS A 38 1.34 -3.16 2.28
CA HIS A 38 0.04 -3.74 1.91
C HIS A 38 -1.12 -2.88 2.42
N GLY A 39 -1.13 -2.63 3.74
CA GLY A 39 -2.20 -1.86 4.39
C GLY A 39 -2.31 -0.43 3.87
N ALA A 40 -1.19 0.22 3.58
CA ALA A 40 -1.16 1.57 3.04
C ALA A 40 -1.83 1.64 1.67
N LEU A 41 -1.45 0.77 0.73
CA LEU A 41 -2.06 0.75 -0.61
C LEU A 41 -3.52 0.29 -0.56
N TRP A 42 -3.83 -0.78 0.19
CA TRP A 42 -5.20 -1.29 0.30
C TRP A 42 -6.16 -0.25 0.88
N SER A 43 -5.73 0.47 1.91
CA SER A 43 -6.52 1.52 2.55
C SER A 43 -6.68 2.74 1.66
N ALA A 44 -5.60 3.24 1.05
CA ALA A 44 -5.66 4.42 0.19
C ALA A 44 -6.54 4.20 -1.04
N ILE A 45 -6.45 3.04 -1.70
CA ILE A 45 -7.28 2.70 -2.86
C ILE A 45 -8.77 2.68 -2.49
N ARG A 46 -9.11 2.20 -1.30
CA ARG A 46 -10.49 2.09 -0.83
C ARG A 46 -11.02 3.39 -0.22
N HIS A 47 -10.13 4.27 0.23
CA HIS A 47 -10.43 5.54 0.89
C HIS A 47 -9.70 6.70 0.20
N LYS A 48 -9.80 6.77 -1.13
CA LYS A 48 -9.21 7.84 -1.94
C LYS A 48 -9.83 9.22 -1.70
N ASP A 49 -10.94 9.26 -1.00
CA ASP A 49 -11.55 10.47 -0.45
C ASP A 49 -10.78 11.00 0.78
N VAL A 50 -10.04 10.13 1.48
CA VAL A 50 -9.25 10.45 2.67
C VAL A 50 -7.79 10.69 2.33
N PHE A 51 -7.20 9.85 1.47
CA PHE A 51 -5.78 9.91 1.11
C PHE A 51 -5.59 10.43 -0.31
N GLY A 52 -4.60 11.31 -0.50
CA GLY A 52 -4.18 11.79 -1.81
C GLY A 52 -2.93 11.10 -2.34
N ALA A 53 -2.12 10.49 -1.46
CA ALA A 53 -0.93 9.74 -1.85
C ALA A 53 -0.75 8.49 -1.00
N ALA A 54 -0.12 7.46 -1.57
CA ALA A 54 0.22 6.23 -0.86
C ALA A 54 1.57 5.67 -1.29
N GLY A 55 2.28 5.04 -0.34
CA GLY A 55 3.56 4.41 -0.58
C GLY A 55 3.65 3.01 0.02
N SER A 56 4.38 2.13 -0.66
CA SER A 56 4.63 0.75 -0.22
C SER A 56 6.09 0.39 -0.37
N MET A 57 6.72 0.03 0.74
CA MET A 57 8.07 -0.54 0.78
C MET A 57 7.96 -2.04 0.99
N SER A 58 8.37 -2.85 0.01
CA SER A 58 8.29 -4.32 0.06
C SER A 58 6.92 -4.84 0.49
N GLY A 59 5.84 -4.27 -0.02
CA GLY A 59 4.48 -4.62 0.39
C GLY A 59 4.04 -6.00 -0.10
N GLY A 60 3.29 -6.72 0.73
CA GLY A 60 2.61 -7.97 0.33
C GLY A 60 1.36 -7.70 -0.51
N VAL A 61 1.51 -7.06 -1.67
CA VAL A 61 0.42 -6.53 -2.50
C VAL A 61 -0.46 -7.60 -3.16
N ASP A 62 0.05 -8.81 -3.27
CA ASP A 62 -0.72 -10.03 -3.53
C ASP A 62 -0.36 -11.08 -2.47
N ILE A 63 -1.30 -11.39 -1.60
CA ILE A 63 -1.11 -12.35 -0.50
C ILE A 63 -1.45 -13.79 -0.89
N ARG A 64 -2.09 -14.00 -2.03
CA ARG A 64 -2.59 -15.32 -2.47
C ARG A 64 -1.50 -16.35 -2.79
N PRO A 65 -0.30 -15.98 -3.25
CA PRO A 65 0.81 -16.93 -3.40
C PRO A 65 1.37 -17.46 -2.07
N PHE A 66 0.97 -16.88 -0.93
CA PHE A 66 1.51 -17.15 0.40
C PHE A 66 0.45 -17.65 1.40
N PRO A 67 -0.43 -18.61 1.04
CA PRO A 67 -1.63 -18.92 1.83
C PRO A 67 -1.34 -19.54 3.20
N GLN A 68 -0.14 -20.09 3.41
CA GLN A 68 0.27 -20.73 4.66
C GLN A 68 1.17 -19.81 5.53
N ASN A 69 1.46 -18.58 5.05
CA ASN A 69 2.37 -17.69 5.75
C ASN A 69 1.59 -16.75 6.70
N TRP A 70 2.30 -16.34 7.77
CA TRP A 70 1.84 -15.30 8.73
C TRP A 70 0.46 -15.54 9.35
N GLU A 71 0.03 -16.81 9.42
CA GLU A 71 -1.27 -17.21 9.99
C GLU A 71 -2.47 -16.48 9.38
N MET A 72 -2.35 -16.01 8.13
CA MET A 72 -3.45 -15.29 7.45
C MET A 72 -4.71 -16.16 7.30
N ASN A 73 -4.54 -17.48 7.18
CA ASN A 73 -5.66 -18.42 7.13
C ASN A 73 -6.52 -18.40 8.41
N LYS A 74 -5.97 -18.02 9.56
CA LYS A 74 -6.77 -17.85 10.80
C LYS A 74 -7.73 -16.67 10.72
N GLN A 75 -7.41 -15.65 9.91
CA GLN A 75 -8.22 -14.44 9.74
C GLN A 75 -9.11 -14.51 8.50
N LEU A 76 -8.58 -15.02 7.39
CA LEU A 76 -9.25 -15.02 6.08
C LEU A 76 -9.94 -16.36 5.77
N GLY A 77 -9.71 -17.38 6.61
CA GLY A 77 -10.06 -18.77 6.33
C GLY A 77 -9.09 -19.44 5.38
N GLU A 78 -9.18 -20.76 5.23
CA GLU A 78 -8.34 -21.52 4.28
C GLU A 78 -8.55 -20.99 2.85
N PHE A 79 -7.47 -20.73 2.13
CA PHE A 79 -7.49 -20.08 0.81
C PHE A 79 -8.39 -20.81 -0.18
N ALA A 80 -8.29 -22.16 -0.23
CA ALA A 80 -9.08 -22.98 -1.17
C ALA A 80 -10.59 -22.82 -0.99
N ALA A 81 -11.05 -22.63 0.26
CA ALA A 81 -12.46 -22.51 0.60
C ALA A 81 -12.95 -21.05 0.66
N ASN A 82 -12.05 -20.07 0.78
CA ASN A 82 -12.39 -18.67 1.05
C ASN A 82 -11.77 -17.69 0.05
N LYS A 83 -11.67 -18.06 -1.21
CA LYS A 83 -11.03 -17.25 -2.28
C LYS A 83 -11.55 -15.81 -2.30
N ALA A 84 -12.87 -15.61 -2.16
CA ALA A 84 -13.48 -14.28 -2.17
C ALA A 84 -12.96 -13.38 -1.03
N SER A 85 -12.74 -13.95 0.16
CA SER A 85 -12.14 -13.22 1.29
C SER A 85 -10.69 -12.81 0.98
N TRP A 86 -9.89 -13.72 0.44
CA TRP A 86 -8.51 -13.43 0.05
C TRP A 86 -8.44 -12.39 -1.07
N ASP A 87 -9.28 -12.51 -2.08
CA ASP A 87 -9.36 -11.54 -3.18
C ASP A 87 -9.75 -10.14 -2.70
N ALA A 88 -10.69 -10.05 -1.77
CA ALA A 88 -11.11 -8.77 -1.18
C ALA A 88 -10.00 -8.09 -0.37
N HIS A 89 -9.05 -8.85 0.19
CA HIS A 89 -7.92 -8.34 0.97
C HIS A 89 -6.62 -8.25 0.15
N THR A 90 -6.65 -8.49 -1.15
CA THR A 90 -5.49 -8.40 -2.04
C THR A 90 -5.47 -7.06 -2.76
N VAL A 91 -4.35 -6.33 -2.69
CA VAL A 91 -4.21 -4.98 -3.26
C VAL A 91 -4.42 -4.98 -4.76
N VAL A 92 -3.80 -5.90 -5.50
CA VAL A 92 -3.91 -5.96 -6.97
C VAL A 92 -5.35 -6.17 -7.46
N ASN A 93 -6.24 -6.67 -6.62
CA ASN A 93 -7.66 -6.84 -6.94
C ASN A 93 -8.52 -5.60 -6.61
N GLN A 94 -7.93 -4.55 -6.04
CA GLN A 94 -8.63 -3.31 -5.73
C GLN A 94 -8.44 -2.23 -6.81
N LEU A 95 -7.61 -2.48 -7.80
CA LEU A 95 -7.20 -1.47 -8.80
C LEU A 95 -8.35 -0.96 -9.70
N ASP A 96 -9.46 -1.65 -9.75
CA ASP A 96 -10.69 -1.20 -10.43
C ASP A 96 -11.36 -0.01 -9.73
N LYS A 97 -11.00 0.27 -8.47
CA LYS A 97 -11.55 1.37 -7.66
C LYS A 97 -10.88 2.70 -7.92
N ILE A 98 -9.76 2.72 -8.64
CA ILE A 98 -9.00 3.94 -8.94
C ILE A 98 -8.77 4.11 -10.44
N VAL A 99 -8.65 5.38 -10.84
CA VAL A 99 -8.21 5.79 -12.17
C VAL A 99 -7.00 6.72 -12.05
N ASN A 100 -6.35 7.02 -13.18
CA ASN A 100 -5.20 7.91 -13.17
C ASN A 100 -5.53 9.28 -12.53
N GLY A 101 -4.65 9.74 -11.65
CA GLY A 101 -4.83 10.99 -10.90
C GLY A 101 -5.62 10.87 -9.59
N ASP A 102 -6.26 9.73 -9.30
CA ASP A 102 -6.96 9.53 -8.02
C ASP A 102 -5.98 9.51 -6.83
N LEU A 103 -4.83 8.90 -6.99
CA LEU A 103 -3.77 8.77 -5.97
C LEU A 103 -2.39 8.99 -6.59
N ALA A 104 -1.51 9.70 -5.88
CA ALA A 104 -0.08 9.64 -6.15
C ALA A 104 0.50 8.39 -5.49
N LEU A 105 1.16 7.53 -6.27
CA LEU A 105 1.62 6.21 -5.81
C LEU A 105 3.14 6.05 -5.94
N ILE A 106 3.78 5.55 -4.89
CA ILE A 106 5.17 5.10 -4.91
C ILE A 106 5.27 3.67 -4.38
N ILE A 107 5.92 2.80 -5.14
CA ILE A 107 6.11 1.39 -4.83
C ILE A 107 7.61 1.11 -4.90
N ASP A 108 8.16 0.54 -3.83
CA ASP A 108 9.58 0.24 -3.70
C ASP A 108 9.76 -1.20 -3.21
N CYS A 109 10.64 -1.97 -3.86
CA CYS A 109 10.89 -3.36 -3.48
C CYS A 109 12.32 -3.78 -3.80
N GLY A 110 12.97 -4.47 -2.88
CA GLY A 110 14.33 -4.99 -3.08
C GLY A 110 14.39 -6.11 -4.13
N GLU A 111 15.48 -6.13 -4.92
CA GLU A 111 15.66 -7.13 -5.98
C GLU A 111 15.82 -8.57 -5.47
N ALA A 112 16.22 -8.75 -4.19
CA ALA A 112 16.29 -10.03 -3.52
C ALA A 112 15.14 -10.23 -2.52
N ASP A 113 14.07 -9.44 -2.60
CA ASP A 113 12.90 -9.56 -1.73
C ASP A 113 11.93 -10.63 -2.26
N PHE A 114 11.40 -11.46 -1.38
CA PHE A 114 10.44 -12.50 -1.76
C PHE A 114 9.09 -11.94 -2.26
N PHE A 115 8.80 -10.66 -2.01
CA PHE A 115 7.66 -9.95 -2.58
C PHE A 115 7.95 -9.25 -3.90
N LEU A 116 9.16 -9.35 -4.47
CA LEU A 116 9.51 -8.64 -5.69
C LEU A 116 8.54 -8.94 -6.84
N GLU A 117 8.25 -10.22 -7.08
CA GLU A 117 7.42 -10.61 -8.24
C GLU A 117 5.98 -10.12 -8.12
N VAL A 118 5.39 -10.12 -6.92
CA VAL A 118 4.02 -9.57 -6.74
C VAL A 118 4.02 -8.04 -6.87
N ASN A 119 5.10 -7.35 -6.51
CA ASN A 119 5.23 -5.90 -6.72
C ASN A 119 5.46 -5.55 -8.20
N LYS A 120 6.19 -6.37 -8.95
CA LYS A 120 6.29 -6.25 -10.42
C LYS A 120 4.94 -6.48 -11.11
N ASP A 121 4.15 -7.46 -10.66
CA ASP A 121 2.80 -7.68 -11.17
C ASP A 121 1.89 -6.47 -10.90
N LEU A 122 1.96 -5.90 -9.71
CA LEU A 122 1.24 -4.64 -9.39
C LEU A 122 1.65 -3.51 -10.34
N HIS A 123 2.97 -3.29 -10.54
CA HIS A 123 3.51 -2.30 -11.47
C HIS A 123 2.95 -2.50 -12.88
N ASN A 124 3.01 -3.72 -13.42
CA ASN A 124 2.51 -4.05 -14.76
C ASN A 124 1.00 -3.80 -14.88
N ARG A 125 0.22 -4.13 -13.84
CA ARG A 125 -1.24 -3.87 -13.82
C ARG A 125 -1.55 -2.38 -13.79
N LEU A 126 -0.78 -1.58 -13.06
CA LEU A 126 -0.94 -0.12 -13.05
C LEU A 126 -0.60 0.48 -14.42
N LEU A 127 0.48 0.03 -15.08
CA LEU A 127 0.82 0.43 -16.45
C LEU A 127 -0.29 0.08 -17.44
N ALA A 128 -0.80 -1.15 -17.40
CA ALA A 128 -1.87 -1.60 -18.28
C ALA A 128 -3.16 -0.76 -18.13
N ARG A 129 -3.40 -0.23 -16.92
CA ARG A 129 -4.51 0.67 -16.60
C ARG A 129 -4.21 2.14 -16.84
N LYS A 130 -2.99 2.48 -17.29
CA LYS A 130 -2.49 3.85 -17.47
C LYS A 130 -2.59 4.69 -16.19
N ILE A 131 -2.29 4.07 -15.05
CA ILE A 131 -2.23 4.74 -13.75
C ILE A 131 -0.76 5.10 -13.49
N ASP A 132 -0.49 6.40 -13.40
CA ASP A 132 0.86 6.92 -13.13
C ASP A 132 1.30 6.55 -11.71
N HIS A 133 2.54 6.09 -11.58
CA HIS A 133 3.14 5.71 -10.31
C HIS A 133 4.66 5.65 -10.42
N ASP A 134 5.35 5.85 -9.30
CA ASP A 134 6.78 5.57 -9.18
C ASP A 134 6.98 4.10 -8.78
N PHE A 135 7.79 3.37 -9.53
CA PHE A 135 8.21 2.02 -9.19
C PHE A 135 9.73 1.96 -9.10
N ILE A 136 10.26 1.61 -7.93
CA ILE A 136 11.69 1.60 -7.63
C ILE A 136 12.12 0.20 -7.24
N THR A 137 13.16 -0.31 -7.88
CA THR A 137 13.87 -1.51 -7.43
C THR A 137 15.35 -1.20 -7.23
N ARG A 138 15.93 -1.83 -6.21
CA ARG A 138 17.35 -1.68 -5.87
C ARG A 138 17.88 -2.98 -5.28
N PRO A 139 19.22 -3.21 -5.31
CA PRO A 139 19.83 -4.32 -4.60
C PRO A 139 19.45 -4.33 -3.11
N GLY A 140 19.05 -5.50 -2.60
CA GLY A 140 18.63 -5.73 -1.23
C GLY A 140 17.39 -6.62 -1.13
N GLY A 141 17.08 -7.06 0.05
CA GLY A 141 15.96 -7.98 0.33
C GLY A 141 15.00 -7.41 1.39
N HIS A 142 14.19 -8.27 1.97
CA HIS A 142 13.18 -7.94 2.98
C HIS A 142 13.82 -7.63 4.35
N THR A 143 14.50 -6.50 4.47
CA THR A 143 15.33 -6.15 5.65
C THR A 143 15.20 -4.68 6.05
N GLY A 144 15.44 -4.41 7.34
CA GLY A 144 15.48 -3.04 7.88
C GLY A 144 16.50 -2.15 7.17
N THR A 145 17.66 -2.71 6.77
CA THR A 145 18.67 -1.96 6.01
C THR A 145 18.12 -1.48 4.67
N TYR A 146 17.39 -2.32 3.96
CA TYR A 146 16.75 -1.93 2.70
C TYR A 146 15.73 -0.80 2.93
N TRP A 147 14.85 -0.96 3.89
CA TRP A 147 13.79 0.02 4.18
C TRP A 147 14.32 1.36 4.68
N ASN A 148 15.41 1.36 5.46
CA ASN A 148 16.08 2.59 5.87
C ASN A 148 16.61 3.40 4.67
N ASN A 149 17.05 2.72 3.61
CA ASN A 149 17.45 3.40 2.36
C ASN A 149 16.24 3.81 1.50
N SER A 150 15.11 3.13 1.63
CA SER A 150 13.90 3.39 0.86
C SER A 150 13.12 4.60 1.37
N ILE A 151 13.13 4.84 2.69
CA ILE A 151 12.32 5.89 3.31
C ILE A 151 12.63 7.28 2.76
N ASP A 152 13.88 7.59 2.43
CA ASP A 152 14.28 8.89 1.88
C ASP A 152 13.58 9.19 0.55
N TYR A 153 13.43 8.18 -0.31
CA TYR A 153 12.72 8.32 -1.59
C TYR A 153 11.22 8.54 -1.38
N HIS A 154 10.63 7.86 -0.41
CA HIS A 154 9.22 8.04 -0.05
C HIS A 154 8.97 9.44 0.52
N VAL A 155 9.84 9.90 1.42
CA VAL A 155 9.75 11.27 1.98
C VAL A 155 9.87 12.32 0.89
N LEU A 156 10.83 12.17 -0.04
CA LEU A 156 10.99 13.08 -1.17
C LEU A 156 9.77 13.07 -2.10
N PHE A 157 9.19 11.89 -2.35
CA PHE A 157 7.98 11.75 -3.16
C PHE A 157 6.80 12.47 -2.52
N PHE A 158 6.57 12.27 -1.23
CA PHE A 158 5.49 12.93 -0.51
C PHE A 158 5.71 14.44 -0.35
N ASP A 159 6.95 14.90 -0.14
CA ASP A 159 7.27 16.34 -0.12
C ASP A 159 6.89 17.01 -1.45
N LYS A 160 7.22 16.37 -2.58
CA LYS A 160 6.80 16.86 -3.90
C LYS A 160 5.28 16.83 -4.11
N PHE A 161 4.60 15.83 -3.54
CA PHE A 161 3.15 15.75 -3.61
C PHE A 161 2.50 16.90 -2.83
N PHE A 162 2.96 17.20 -1.62
CA PHE A 162 2.39 18.24 -0.76
C PHE A 162 2.69 19.66 -1.22
N LYS A 163 3.65 19.86 -2.12
CA LYS A 163 4.03 21.19 -2.68
C LYS A 163 3.30 21.53 -3.99
N LYS A 164 2.43 20.63 -4.49
CA LYS A 164 1.60 20.90 -5.66
C LYS A 164 0.33 21.66 -5.27
#